data_28a4898f149dbd0b8561b3b05c8c1a81
#
_entry.id   28a4898f149dbd0b8561b3b05c8c1a81
#
_cell.length_a   1.000
_cell.length_b   1.000
_cell.length_c   1.000
_cell.angle_alpha   90.00
_cell.angle_beta   90.00
_cell.angle_gamma   90.00
#
_symmetry.space_group_name_H-M   'P 1'
#
loop_
_entity.id
_entity.type
_entity.pdbx_description
1 polymer ?
#
loop_
_entity_poly.entity_id
_entity_poly.type
_entity_poly.pdbx_seq_one_letter_code
_entity_poly.pdbx_strand_id
1 'polypeptide(L)'
;MNRDEARQILLLYRPDTADATDPQVAEALALAKSDAELSRWLTEHGARQKKLGEKFRQVTAPAGLMQQIISEQAASQRMALSRRRFTRIAVATAALVMMFLVGMFWFNQRGPVDDDTLAIFEQQMAGYALRGYAMDLQTNDAGQIRTFLKQQHSPADYTLSGPLQQAALAGCTIKSWQATRVSMICFRTGKPLAPGTQNDLWLFVADQKTVKDAPLDSTPQIAKVNRLVMATWVENGKLYLLGTSADESVLRKFL
;
A
#
# COMPACT_ATOMS: atom_id res chain seq x y z
N MET A 1 36.65 10.16 -46.05
CA MET A 1 36.99 8.73 -45.84
C MET A 1 38.37 8.43 -46.45
N ASN A 2 39.21 7.66 -45.76
CA ASN A 2 40.49 7.24 -46.30
C ASN A 2 40.38 5.90 -47.10
N ARG A 3 41.45 5.50 -47.80
CA ARG A 3 41.43 4.28 -48.65
C ARG A 3 41.19 3.01 -47.86
N ASP A 4 41.80 2.88 -46.66
CA ASP A 4 41.70 1.67 -45.84
C ASP A 4 40.30 1.54 -45.24
N GLU A 5 39.69 2.64 -44.80
CA GLU A 5 38.30 2.67 -44.35
C GLU A 5 37.32 2.27 -45.47
N ALA A 6 37.51 2.86 -46.66
CA ALA A 6 36.69 2.52 -47.82
C ALA A 6 36.82 1.03 -48.18
N ARG A 7 38.04 0.46 -48.12
CA ARG A 7 38.28 -0.95 -48.34
C ARG A 7 37.55 -1.85 -47.32
N GLN A 8 37.55 -1.47 -46.03
CA GLN A 8 36.82 -2.22 -44.98
C GLN A 8 35.31 -2.22 -45.24
N ILE A 9 34.75 -1.07 -45.59
CA ILE A 9 33.30 -0.96 -45.90
C ILE A 9 32.96 -1.80 -47.14
N LEU A 10 33.75 -1.68 -48.22
CA LEU A 10 33.53 -2.39 -49.47
C LEU A 10 33.80 -3.91 -49.38
N LEU A 11 34.45 -4.40 -48.32
CA LEU A 11 34.68 -5.83 -48.12
C LEU A 11 33.36 -6.60 -47.91
N LEU A 12 32.35 -5.96 -47.31
CA LEU A 12 31.01 -6.51 -47.10
C LEU A 12 30.00 -6.13 -48.16
N TYR A 13 30.39 -5.25 -49.12
CA TYR A 13 29.52 -4.77 -50.18
C TYR A 13 29.12 -5.90 -51.13
N ARG A 14 27.83 -6.01 -51.40
CA ARG A 14 27.28 -6.96 -52.40
C ARG A 14 26.69 -6.18 -53.57
N PRO A 15 27.22 -6.37 -54.76
CA PRO A 15 26.63 -5.81 -55.98
C PRO A 15 25.17 -6.29 -56.12
N ASP A 16 24.31 -5.44 -56.66
CA ASP A 16 22.89 -5.74 -56.91
C ASP A 16 22.01 -5.96 -55.67
N THR A 17 22.44 -5.46 -54.51
CA THR A 17 21.63 -5.42 -53.27
C THR A 17 21.35 -3.97 -52.85
N ALA A 18 20.48 -3.82 -51.81
CA ALA A 18 20.18 -2.52 -51.22
C ALA A 18 21.40 -1.86 -50.52
N ASP A 19 22.52 -2.56 -50.40
CA ASP A 19 23.75 -2.06 -49.77
C ASP A 19 24.28 -0.79 -50.46
N ALA A 20 24.00 -0.62 -51.74
CA ALA A 20 24.40 0.56 -52.53
C ALA A 20 23.68 1.87 -52.09
N THR A 21 22.59 1.77 -51.36
CA THR A 21 21.84 2.94 -50.83
C THR A 21 22.35 3.42 -49.48
N ASP A 22 23.24 2.69 -48.84
CA ASP A 22 23.89 3.11 -47.61
C ASP A 22 24.85 4.29 -47.90
N PRO A 23 24.73 5.42 -47.16
CA PRO A 23 25.57 6.59 -47.39
C PRO A 23 27.07 6.30 -47.27
N GLN A 24 27.48 5.43 -46.37
CA GLN A 24 28.89 5.05 -46.20
C GLN A 24 29.40 4.20 -47.37
N VAL A 25 28.57 3.29 -47.84
CA VAL A 25 28.89 2.50 -49.03
C VAL A 25 28.95 3.36 -50.29
N ALA A 26 28.01 4.33 -50.41
CA ALA A 26 28.00 5.27 -51.54
C ALA A 26 29.27 6.15 -51.58
N GLU A 27 29.73 6.65 -50.42
CA GLU A 27 30.97 7.40 -50.32
C GLU A 27 32.20 6.55 -50.65
N ALA A 28 32.25 5.28 -50.17
CA ALA A 28 33.31 4.34 -50.44
C ALA A 28 33.38 3.97 -51.94
N LEU A 29 32.22 3.79 -52.61
CA LEU A 29 32.13 3.54 -54.04
C LEU A 29 32.57 4.78 -54.85
N ALA A 30 32.25 6.00 -54.39
CA ALA A 30 32.71 7.23 -55.03
C ALA A 30 34.25 7.34 -54.99
N LEU A 31 34.83 7.02 -53.80
CA LEU A 31 36.28 6.99 -53.66
C LEU A 31 36.93 5.92 -54.56
N ALA A 32 36.32 4.72 -54.67
CA ALA A 32 36.83 3.66 -55.56
C ALA A 32 36.81 4.04 -57.05
N LYS A 33 35.93 4.97 -57.48
CA LYS A 33 35.93 5.51 -58.82
C LYS A 33 37.07 6.45 -59.08
N SER A 34 37.60 7.14 -58.13
CA SER A 34 38.69 8.12 -58.21
C SER A 34 40.08 7.52 -57.91
N ASP A 35 40.14 6.39 -57.21
CA ASP A 35 41.37 5.70 -56.82
C ASP A 35 41.55 4.42 -57.59
N ALA A 36 42.57 4.40 -58.50
CA ALA A 36 42.84 3.29 -59.39
C ALA A 36 43.21 1.98 -58.69
N GLU A 37 43.84 2.07 -57.48
CA GLU A 37 44.25 0.89 -56.72
C GLU A 37 43.01 0.28 -56.00
N LEU A 38 42.18 1.09 -55.39
CA LEU A 38 40.93 0.65 -54.77
C LEU A 38 39.95 0.08 -55.84
N SER A 39 39.87 0.68 -57.01
CA SER A 39 39.08 0.20 -58.15
C SER A 39 39.48 -1.19 -58.56
N ARG A 40 40.80 -1.42 -58.74
CA ARG A 40 41.34 -2.73 -59.11
C ARG A 40 41.04 -3.77 -58.08
N TRP A 41 41.25 -3.42 -56.79
CA TRP A 41 40.97 -4.32 -55.70
C TRP A 41 39.48 -4.69 -55.64
N LEU A 42 38.57 -3.74 -55.81
CA LEU A 42 37.11 -3.98 -55.82
C LEU A 42 36.68 -4.93 -56.91
N THR A 43 37.27 -4.76 -58.12
CA THR A 43 37.00 -5.62 -59.24
C THR A 43 37.49 -7.05 -59.01
N GLU A 44 38.71 -7.22 -58.50
CA GLU A 44 39.25 -8.54 -58.14
C GLU A 44 38.48 -9.22 -57.05
N HIS A 45 38.02 -8.41 -55.98
CA HIS A 45 37.23 -8.91 -54.92
C HIS A 45 35.85 -9.40 -55.41
N GLY A 46 35.16 -8.63 -56.21
CA GLY A 46 33.90 -9.01 -56.86
C GLY A 46 34.01 -10.26 -57.72
N ALA A 47 35.07 -10.39 -58.47
CA ALA A 47 35.33 -11.60 -59.29
C ALA A 47 35.53 -12.86 -58.39
N ARG A 48 36.23 -12.72 -57.30
CA ARG A 48 36.39 -13.81 -56.30
C ARG A 48 35.07 -14.19 -55.64
N GLN A 49 34.26 -13.21 -55.18
CA GLN A 49 32.93 -13.46 -54.64
C GLN A 49 32.01 -14.16 -55.64
N LYS A 50 32.00 -13.74 -56.89
CA LYS A 50 31.21 -14.39 -57.96
C LYS A 50 31.57 -15.84 -58.10
N LYS A 51 32.89 -16.16 -58.20
CA LYS A 51 33.39 -17.54 -58.31
C LYS A 51 33.01 -18.40 -57.13
N LEU A 52 33.06 -17.84 -55.92
CA LEU A 52 32.60 -18.52 -54.65
C LEU A 52 31.10 -18.79 -54.74
N GLY A 53 30.29 -17.80 -55.08
CA GLY A 53 28.85 -17.93 -55.23
C GLY A 53 28.43 -19.01 -56.24
N GLU A 54 29.15 -19.10 -57.37
CA GLU A 54 28.94 -20.15 -58.37
C GLU A 54 29.24 -21.56 -57.82
N LYS A 55 30.34 -21.71 -57.08
CA LYS A 55 30.63 -22.97 -56.35
C LYS A 55 29.59 -23.36 -55.32
N PHE A 56 29.10 -22.41 -54.55
CA PHE A 56 28.03 -22.68 -53.59
C PHE A 56 26.69 -23.06 -54.23
N ARG A 57 26.37 -22.50 -55.42
CA ARG A 57 25.17 -22.87 -56.18
C ARG A 57 25.22 -24.30 -56.71
N GLN A 58 26.41 -24.86 -56.89
CA GLN A 58 26.60 -26.25 -57.31
C GLN A 58 26.39 -27.27 -56.18
N VAL A 59 26.39 -26.80 -54.97
CA VAL A 59 26.13 -27.67 -53.82
C VAL A 59 24.61 -27.90 -53.75
N THR A 60 24.22 -29.10 -54.09
CA THR A 60 22.80 -29.51 -54.02
C THR A 60 22.41 -29.71 -52.58
N ALA A 61 21.37 -29.04 -52.09
CA ALA A 61 20.86 -29.22 -50.77
C ALA A 61 20.31 -30.66 -50.58
N PRO A 62 20.58 -31.31 -49.46
CA PRO A 62 20.03 -32.66 -49.20
C PRO A 62 18.51 -32.68 -49.33
N ALA A 63 17.97 -33.75 -49.94
CA ALA A 63 16.54 -33.94 -50.08
C ALA A 63 15.90 -34.00 -48.65
N GLY A 64 14.88 -33.18 -48.42
CA GLY A 64 14.18 -33.11 -47.14
C GLY A 64 14.67 -32.03 -46.14
N LEU A 65 15.84 -31.39 -46.40
CA LEU A 65 16.36 -30.33 -45.48
C LEU A 65 15.35 -29.19 -45.33
N MET A 66 14.67 -28.78 -46.38
CA MET A 66 13.64 -27.75 -46.34
C MET A 66 12.46 -28.14 -45.43
N GLN A 67 12.00 -29.38 -45.52
CA GLN A 67 10.93 -29.88 -44.70
C GLN A 67 11.34 -30.01 -43.23
N GLN A 68 12.58 -30.42 -42.99
CA GLN A 68 13.12 -30.50 -41.62
C GLN A 68 13.19 -29.11 -40.98
N ILE A 69 13.72 -28.09 -41.66
CA ILE A 69 13.79 -26.70 -41.16
C ILE A 69 12.38 -26.18 -40.85
N ILE A 70 11.42 -26.38 -41.76
CA ILE A 70 10.04 -25.91 -41.56
C ILE A 70 9.41 -26.62 -40.35
N SER A 71 9.62 -27.94 -40.21
CA SER A 71 9.06 -28.70 -39.07
C SER A 71 9.69 -28.30 -37.74
N GLU A 72 11.00 -28.08 -37.68
CA GLU A 72 11.70 -27.60 -36.46
C GLU A 72 11.29 -26.19 -36.10
N GLN A 73 11.10 -25.29 -37.07
CA GLN A 73 10.59 -23.94 -36.83
C GLN A 73 9.16 -23.95 -36.29
N ALA A 74 8.29 -24.81 -36.85
CA ALA A 74 6.92 -24.98 -36.34
C ALA A 74 6.90 -25.57 -34.93
N ALA A 75 7.78 -26.52 -34.64
CA ALA A 75 7.92 -27.10 -33.28
C ALA A 75 8.41 -26.08 -32.27
N SER A 76 9.43 -25.29 -32.63
CA SER A 76 9.96 -24.23 -31.74
C SER A 76 8.94 -23.13 -31.45
N GLN A 77 8.12 -22.73 -32.42
CA GLN A 77 7.03 -21.78 -32.22
C GLN A 77 5.94 -22.32 -31.30
N ARG A 78 5.58 -23.61 -31.45
CA ARG A 78 4.61 -24.25 -30.54
C ARG A 78 5.13 -24.31 -29.08
N MET A 79 6.41 -24.62 -28.89
CA MET A 79 7.03 -24.61 -27.57
C MET A 79 7.10 -23.22 -26.96
N ALA A 80 7.38 -22.20 -27.75
CA ALA A 80 7.41 -20.81 -27.27
C ALA A 80 6.02 -20.31 -26.81
N LEU A 81 4.96 -20.69 -27.54
CA LEU A 81 3.58 -20.35 -27.18
C LEU A 81 3.10 -21.11 -25.93
N SER A 82 3.48 -22.37 -25.78
CA SER A 82 3.14 -23.17 -24.59
C SER A 82 3.88 -22.64 -23.35
N ARG A 83 5.19 -22.34 -23.44
CA ARG A 83 5.95 -21.70 -22.34
C ARG A 83 5.33 -20.40 -21.87
N ARG A 84 4.87 -19.52 -22.77
CA ARG A 84 4.21 -18.26 -22.40
C ARG A 84 2.87 -18.48 -21.69
N ARG A 85 2.13 -19.53 -22.00
CA ARG A 85 0.89 -19.90 -21.29
C ARG A 85 1.19 -20.47 -19.90
N PHE A 86 2.17 -21.38 -19.82
CA PHE A 86 2.58 -21.96 -18.53
C PHE A 86 3.19 -20.92 -17.58
N THR A 87 4.01 -20.00 -18.06
CA THR A 87 4.55 -18.91 -17.22
C THR A 87 3.46 -17.96 -16.74
N ARG A 88 2.47 -17.62 -17.55
CA ARG A 88 1.34 -16.78 -17.13
C ARG A 88 0.48 -17.46 -16.07
N ILE A 89 0.21 -18.75 -16.23
CA ILE A 89 -0.53 -19.53 -15.23
C ILE A 89 0.30 -19.67 -13.94
N ALA A 90 1.58 -19.97 -14.02
CA ALA A 90 2.47 -20.08 -12.86
C ALA A 90 2.61 -18.75 -12.11
N VAL A 91 2.70 -17.62 -12.81
CA VAL A 91 2.74 -16.29 -12.19
C VAL A 91 1.40 -15.94 -11.53
N ALA A 92 0.28 -16.28 -12.18
CA ALA A 92 -1.06 -16.04 -11.62
C ALA A 92 -1.31 -16.89 -10.35
N THR A 93 -0.91 -18.17 -10.36
CA THR A 93 -1.02 -19.04 -9.18
C THR A 93 -0.07 -18.60 -8.05
N ALA A 94 1.16 -18.19 -8.36
CA ALA A 94 2.09 -17.66 -7.37
C ALA A 94 1.56 -16.34 -6.75
N ALA A 95 0.96 -15.45 -7.55
CA ALA A 95 0.33 -14.23 -7.06
C ALA A 95 -0.88 -14.52 -6.16
N LEU A 96 -1.73 -15.49 -6.50
CA LEU A 96 -2.84 -15.93 -5.67
C LEU A 96 -2.38 -16.54 -4.34
N VAL A 97 -1.33 -17.38 -4.37
CA VAL A 97 -0.74 -17.97 -3.14
C VAL A 97 -0.10 -16.88 -2.28
N MET A 98 0.63 -15.93 -2.86
CA MET A 98 1.19 -14.78 -2.14
C MET A 98 0.08 -13.92 -1.53
N MET A 99 -0.99 -13.63 -2.28
CA MET A 99 -2.13 -12.85 -1.78
C MET A 99 -2.84 -13.59 -0.65
N PHE A 100 -2.97 -14.91 -0.74
CA PHE A 100 -3.54 -15.76 0.32
C PHE A 100 -2.61 -15.80 1.55
N LEU A 101 -1.30 -15.93 1.37
CA LEU A 101 -0.33 -15.92 2.48
C LEU A 101 -0.25 -14.54 3.14
N VAL A 102 -0.27 -13.46 2.36
CA VAL A 102 -0.34 -12.09 2.90
C VAL A 102 -1.66 -11.88 3.62
N GLY A 103 -2.78 -12.31 3.05
CA GLY A 103 -4.10 -12.28 3.70
C GLY A 103 -4.12 -13.09 5.00
N MET A 104 -3.58 -14.30 4.99
CA MET A 104 -3.47 -15.16 6.16
C MET A 104 -2.50 -14.59 7.21
N PHE A 105 -1.39 -13.96 6.79
CA PHE A 105 -0.44 -13.27 7.68
C PHE A 105 -1.09 -12.03 8.32
N TRP A 106 -1.83 -11.22 7.56
CA TRP A 106 -2.61 -10.10 8.08
C TRP A 106 -3.78 -10.54 8.96
N PHE A 107 -4.41 -11.68 8.63
CA PHE A 107 -5.48 -12.26 9.45
C PHE A 107 -4.92 -12.89 10.73
N ASN A 108 -3.73 -13.47 10.68
CA ASN A 108 -3.06 -14.09 11.84
C ASN A 108 -2.30 -13.07 12.70
N GLN A 109 -1.97 -11.89 12.17
CA GLN A 109 -1.51 -10.73 12.97
C GLN A 109 -2.65 -10.01 13.71
N ARG A 110 -3.90 -10.21 13.27
CA ARG A 110 -5.02 -10.07 14.16
C ARG A 110 -4.92 -11.29 15.07
N GLY A 111 -4.19 -11.14 16.19
CA GLY A 111 -4.15 -12.13 17.26
C GLY A 111 -5.55 -12.65 17.50
N PRO A 112 -5.74 -13.81 18.16
CA PRO A 112 -7.06 -14.23 18.54
C PRO A 112 -7.74 -12.97 19.09
N VAL A 113 -8.88 -12.60 18.51
CA VAL A 113 -9.80 -11.70 19.19
C VAL A 113 -10.17 -12.55 20.39
N ASP A 114 -9.32 -12.50 21.44
CA ASP A 114 -9.80 -12.78 22.77
C ASP A 114 -11.09 -11.98 22.83
N ASP A 115 -12.15 -12.61 23.27
CA ASP A 115 -13.46 -12.00 23.49
C ASP A 115 -13.37 -10.90 24.56
N ASP A 116 -12.25 -10.16 24.56
CA ASP A 116 -11.95 -9.03 25.44
C ASP A 116 -12.80 -7.85 24.99
N THR A 117 -14.05 -7.92 25.38
CA THR A 117 -15.06 -6.92 25.06
C THR A 117 -14.65 -5.55 25.58
N LEU A 118 -13.83 -5.49 26.65
CA LEU A 118 -13.28 -4.24 27.19
C LEU A 118 -12.32 -3.57 26.22
N ALA A 119 -11.36 -4.30 25.67
CA ALA A 119 -10.39 -3.72 24.72
C ALA A 119 -11.06 -3.19 23.46
N ILE A 120 -12.08 -3.90 22.96
CA ILE A 120 -12.86 -3.45 21.80
C ILE A 120 -13.68 -2.20 22.16
N PHE A 121 -14.27 -2.16 23.36
CA PHE A 121 -15.00 -1.01 23.87
C PHE A 121 -14.10 0.22 23.98
N GLU A 122 -12.90 0.08 24.58
CA GLU A 122 -11.92 1.14 24.72
C GLU A 122 -11.48 1.69 23.35
N GLN A 123 -11.19 0.80 22.39
CA GLN A 123 -10.82 1.20 21.03
C GLN A 123 -11.95 1.98 20.33
N GLN A 124 -13.20 1.56 20.52
CA GLN A 124 -14.34 2.25 19.93
C GLN A 124 -14.55 3.63 20.55
N MET A 125 -14.45 3.75 21.87
CA MET A 125 -14.59 5.03 22.59
C MET A 125 -13.44 5.98 22.21
N ALA A 126 -12.21 5.48 22.14
CA ALA A 126 -11.08 6.25 21.63
C ALA A 126 -11.32 6.73 20.18
N GLY A 127 -11.91 5.87 19.33
CA GLY A 127 -12.32 6.23 17.98
C GLY A 127 -13.33 7.37 17.95
N TYR A 128 -14.30 7.40 18.83
CA TYR A 128 -15.26 8.51 18.94
C TYR A 128 -14.62 9.83 19.38
N ALA A 129 -13.68 9.79 20.32
CA ALA A 129 -12.95 10.98 20.77
C ALA A 129 -12.07 11.58 19.67
N LEU A 130 -11.42 10.72 18.85
CA LEU A 130 -10.46 11.14 17.82
C LEU A 130 -11.11 11.56 16.50
N ARG A 131 -12.33 11.12 16.23
CA ARG A 131 -13.09 11.53 15.03
C ARG A 131 -13.81 12.84 15.32
N GLY A 132 -13.94 13.69 14.30
CA GLY A 132 -14.79 14.87 14.41
C GLY A 132 -16.22 14.47 14.77
N TYR A 133 -16.76 15.03 15.84
CA TYR A 133 -18.14 14.80 16.30
C TYR A 133 -18.81 16.12 16.63
N ALA A 134 -20.13 16.16 16.46
CA ALA A 134 -20.96 17.23 17.01
C ALA A 134 -21.36 16.86 18.45
N MET A 135 -21.37 17.84 19.34
CA MET A 135 -21.94 17.67 20.69
C MET A 135 -23.47 17.80 20.60
N ASP A 136 -24.18 16.90 21.28
CA ASP A 136 -25.64 16.96 21.36
C ASP A 136 -26.10 18.10 22.29
N LEU A 137 -25.29 18.42 23.30
CA LEU A 137 -25.48 19.56 24.18
C LEU A 137 -24.15 20.25 24.46
N GLN A 138 -24.09 21.55 24.16
CA GLN A 138 -22.94 22.40 24.49
C GLN A 138 -23.31 23.27 25.71
N THR A 139 -22.71 23.00 26.85
CA THR A 139 -22.91 23.74 28.08
C THR A 139 -21.76 23.51 29.04
N ASN A 140 -21.53 24.47 29.94
CA ASN A 140 -20.58 24.36 31.05
C ASN A 140 -21.28 24.00 32.39
N ASP A 141 -22.57 23.73 32.37
CA ASP A 141 -23.37 23.37 33.54
C ASP A 141 -23.53 21.84 33.62
N ALA A 142 -22.92 21.24 34.62
CA ALA A 142 -23.00 19.80 34.88
C ALA A 142 -24.42 19.32 35.19
N GLY A 143 -25.27 20.17 35.78
CA GLY A 143 -26.67 19.86 36.06
C GLY A 143 -27.50 19.74 34.80
N GLN A 144 -27.28 20.62 33.85
CA GLN A 144 -27.93 20.56 32.53
C GLN A 144 -27.53 19.29 31.77
N ILE A 145 -26.24 18.92 31.83
CA ILE A 145 -25.74 17.68 31.21
C ILE A 145 -26.43 16.46 31.79
N ARG A 146 -26.50 16.35 33.15
CA ARG A 146 -27.18 15.24 33.83
C ARG A 146 -28.65 15.15 33.47
N THR A 147 -29.34 16.27 33.41
CA THR A 147 -30.76 16.34 33.05
C THR A 147 -30.94 15.87 31.58
N PHE A 148 -30.11 16.34 30.67
CA PHE A 148 -30.15 15.93 29.27
C PHE A 148 -29.88 14.43 29.11
N LEU A 149 -28.81 13.90 29.71
CA LEU A 149 -28.45 12.48 29.66
C LEU A 149 -29.58 11.60 30.21
N LYS A 150 -30.20 12.00 31.31
CA LYS A 150 -31.36 11.30 31.91
C LYS A 150 -32.56 11.29 30.99
N GLN A 151 -32.91 12.42 30.35
CA GLN A 151 -33.98 12.51 29.37
C GLN A 151 -33.73 11.60 28.15
N GLN A 152 -32.49 11.46 27.80
CA GLN A 152 -32.06 10.61 26.69
C GLN A 152 -31.81 9.15 27.10
N HIS A 153 -32.17 8.72 28.33
CA HIS A 153 -31.95 7.36 28.85
C HIS A 153 -30.48 6.89 28.69
N SER A 154 -29.53 7.79 28.90
CA SER A 154 -28.10 7.52 28.93
C SER A 154 -27.58 7.62 30.37
N PRO A 155 -26.50 6.94 30.77
CA PRO A 155 -25.95 7.02 32.12
C PRO A 155 -25.74 8.47 32.56
N ALA A 156 -26.51 8.91 33.57
CA ALA A 156 -26.49 10.28 34.10
C ALA A 156 -26.06 10.33 35.57
N ASP A 157 -26.03 9.17 36.24
CA ASP A 157 -25.67 8.94 37.62
C ASP A 157 -24.18 8.63 37.78
N TYR A 158 -23.33 9.52 37.29
CA TYR A 158 -21.88 9.40 37.38
C TYR A 158 -21.28 10.33 38.43
N THR A 159 -20.13 9.90 38.96
CA THR A 159 -19.33 10.65 39.94
C THR A 159 -18.15 11.31 39.16
N LEU A 160 -17.85 12.58 39.49
CA LEU A 160 -16.66 13.25 38.98
C LEU A 160 -15.67 13.38 40.14
N SER A 161 -14.40 13.07 39.89
CA SER A 161 -13.30 13.36 40.80
C SER A 161 -13.21 14.88 41.06
N GLY A 162 -12.66 15.28 42.20
CA GLY A 162 -12.50 16.69 42.54
C GLY A 162 -11.84 17.52 41.45
N PRO A 163 -10.72 17.05 40.84
CA PRO A 163 -10.08 17.71 39.70
C PRO A 163 -10.96 17.80 38.46
N LEU A 164 -11.75 16.75 38.15
CA LEU A 164 -12.68 16.78 37.03
C LEU A 164 -13.84 17.76 37.20
N GLN A 165 -14.28 17.97 38.45
CA GLN A 165 -15.30 18.97 38.76
C GLN A 165 -14.81 20.41 38.50
N GLN A 166 -13.48 20.63 38.57
CA GLN A 166 -12.85 21.93 38.32
C GLN A 166 -12.42 22.09 36.85
N ALA A 167 -12.45 21.03 36.08
CA ALA A 167 -12.11 21.08 34.66
C ALA A 167 -13.15 21.86 33.85
N ALA A 168 -12.70 22.58 32.85
CA ALA A 168 -13.59 23.36 31.98
C ALA A 168 -14.50 22.42 31.17
N LEU A 169 -15.75 22.32 31.60
CA LEU A 169 -16.77 21.52 30.91
C LEU A 169 -17.16 22.19 29.59
N ALA A 170 -17.25 21.39 28.54
CA ALA A 170 -17.58 21.89 27.18
C ALA A 170 -18.94 21.41 26.67
N GLY A 171 -19.42 20.28 27.19
CA GLY A 171 -20.71 19.71 26.82
C GLY A 171 -20.69 18.18 26.86
N CYS A 172 -21.69 17.57 26.23
CA CYS A 172 -21.79 16.13 26.15
C CYS A 172 -22.36 15.66 24.78
N THR A 173 -22.19 14.38 24.53
CA THR A 173 -22.83 13.67 23.43
C THR A 173 -23.10 12.22 23.85
N ILE A 174 -24.04 11.57 23.19
CA ILE A 174 -24.40 10.19 23.46
C ILE A 174 -23.84 9.32 22.37
N LYS A 175 -23.16 8.25 22.74
CA LYS A 175 -22.63 7.23 21.84
C LYS A 175 -23.35 5.91 22.08
N SER A 176 -23.20 4.97 21.18
CA SER A 176 -23.81 3.64 21.31
C SER A 176 -22.73 2.56 21.35
N TRP A 177 -22.96 1.58 22.21
CA TRP A 177 -22.18 0.35 22.27
C TRP A 177 -23.15 -0.82 22.36
N GLN A 178 -23.12 -1.75 21.39
CA GLN A 178 -23.97 -2.96 21.40
C GLN A 178 -25.43 -2.70 21.81
N ALA A 179 -26.09 -1.74 21.16
CA ALA A 179 -27.46 -1.29 21.46
C ALA A 179 -27.66 -0.60 22.81
N THR A 180 -26.63 -0.40 23.65
CA THR A 180 -26.68 0.38 24.89
C THR A 180 -26.13 1.80 24.66
N ARG A 181 -26.57 2.74 25.50
CA ARG A 181 -26.12 4.13 25.44
C ARG A 181 -24.92 4.36 26.33
N VAL A 182 -23.96 5.13 25.82
CA VAL A 182 -22.76 5.55 26.56
C VAL A 182 -22.74 7.07 26.59
N SER A 183 -22.63 7.63 27.76
CA SER A 183 -22.50 9.08 27.94
C SER A 183 -21.05 9.50 27.72
N MET A 184 -20.83 10.46 26.83
CA MET A 184 -19.52 11.05 26.58
C MET A 184 -19.55 12.51 27.00
N ILE A 185 -18.84 12.83 28.08
CA ILE A 185 -18.73 14.17 28.67
C ILE A 185 -17.38 14.75 28.20
N CYS A 186 -17.42 15.96 27.69
CA CYS A 186 -16.27 16.60 27.04
C CYS A 186 -15.75 17.75 27.90
N PHE A 187 -14.45 17.77 28.15
CA PHE A 187 -13.76 18.79 28.92
C PHE A 187 -12.60 19.39 28.14
N ARG A 188 -12.08 20.50 28.67
CA ARG A 188 -10.85 21.14 28.22
C ARG A 188 -9.87 21.23 29.38
N THR A 189 -8.64 20.81 29.16
CA THR A 189 -7.58 20.89 30.15
C THR A 189 -7.01 22.32 30.33
N GLY A 190 -7.42 23.25 29.46
CA GLY A 190 -6.85 24.61 29.41
C GLY A 190 -5.56 24.72 28.60
N LYS A 191 -5.06 23.63 28.03
CA LYS A 191 -3.94 23.63 27.09
C LYS A 191 -4.36 24.07 25.68
N PRO A 192 -3.45 24.60 24.87
CA PRO A 192 -3.72 24.84 23.45
C PRO A 192 -4.17 23.56 22.75
N LEU A 193 -5.32 23.61 22.10
CA LEU A 193 -5.86 22.47 21.35
C LEU A 193 -5.16 22.33 20.00
N ALA A 194 -5.02 21.10 19.52
CA ALA A 194 -4.57 20.85 18.17
C ALA A 194 -5.58 21.45 17.14
N PRO A 195 -5.15 21.90 15.96
CA PRO A 195 -6.05 22.42 14.93
C PRO A 195 -7.18 21.42 14.61
N GLY A 196 -8.43 21.89 14.62
CA GLY A 196 -9.61 21.09 14.34
C GLY A 196 -10.15 20.27 15.51
N THR A 197 -9.53 20.32 16.70
CA THR A 197 -10.05 19.68 17.92
C THR A 197 -10.82 20.69 18.78
N GLN A 198 -11.93 20.25 19.37
CA GLN A 198 -12.76 21.08 20.27
C GLN A 198 -12.47 20.82 21.74
N ASN A 199 -11.96 19.64 22.08
CA ASN A 199 -11.70 19.17 23.44
C ASN A 199 -10.45 18.29 23.43
N ASP A 200 -9.86 18.10 24.60
CA ASP A 200 -8.64 17.31 24.82
C ASP A 200 -8.77 16.32 26.00
N LEU A 201 -9.95 16.27 26.64
CA LEU A 201 -10.24 15.36 27.72
C LEU A 201 -11.70 14.87 27.60
N TRP A 202 -11.91 13.57 27.67
CA TRP A 202 -13.21 12.91 27.49
C TRP A 202 -13.46 11.89 28.57
N LEU A 203 -14.63 11.96 29.19
CA LEU A 203 -15.12 10.97 30.12
C LEU A 203 -16.26 10.18 29.46
N PHE A 204 -16.08 8.89 29.30
CA PHE A 204 -17.13 7.98 28.88
C PHE A 204 -17.67 7.25 30.09
N VAL A 205 -18.99 7.15 30.18
CA VAL A 205 -19.69 6.45 31.27
C VAL A 205 -20.67 5.46 30.62
N ALA A 206 -20.54 4.20 31.01
CA ALA A 206 -21.42 3.12 30.58
C ALA A 206 -21.86 2.30 31.79
N ASP A 207 -22.92 1.51 31.67
CA ASP A 207 -23.26 0.52 32.71
C ASP A 207 -22.23 -0.62 32.66
N GLN A 208 -21.67 -0.97 33.83
CA GLN A 208 -20.64 -2.03 33.93
C GLN A 208 -21.09 -3.34 33.25
N LYS A 209 -22.36 -3.70 33.39
CA LYS A 209 -22.95 -4.95 32.85
C LYS A 209 -22.93 -5.01 31.32
N THR A 210 -22.70 -3.89 30.63
CA THR A 210 -22.68 -3.82 29.15
C THR A 210 -21.36 -4.26 28.57
N VAL A 211 -20.31 -4.39 29.39
CA VAL A 211 -18.96 -4.81 28.97
C VAL A 211 -18.56 -6.01 29.85
N LYS A 212 -18.45 -7.20 29.24
CA LYS A 212 -18.28 -8.45 30.00
C LYS A 212 -17.01 -8.48 30.84
N ASP A 213 -15.89 -7.96 30.33
CA ASP A 213 -14.59 -8.02 30.99
C ASP A 213 -14.23 -6.69 31.67
N ALA A 214 -15.26 -5.94 32.08
CA ALA A 214 -15.06 -4.71 32.85
C ALA A 214 -14.30 -4.98 34.16
N PRO A 215 -13.35 -4.09 34.56
CA PRO A 215 -12.67 -4.22 35.85
C PRO A 215 -13.67 -4.43 37.00
N LEU A 216 -13.24 -5.16 38.05
CA LEU A 216 -14.08 -5.40 39.22
C LEU A 216 -13.84 -4.38 40.34
N ASP A 217 -12.73 -3.66 40.26
CA ASP A 217 -12.27 -2.72 41.29
C ASP A 217 -12.26 -1.27 40.77
N SER A 218 -12.22 -0.35 41.73
CA SER A 218 -12.25 1.09 41.50
C SER A 218 -10.87 1.68 41.20
N THR A 219 -9.81 0.85 41.11
CA THR A 219 -8.46 1.32 40.81
C THR A 219 -8.32 1.64 39.35
N PRO A 220 -8.00 2.91 38.92
CA PRO A 220 -7.87 3.26 37.56
C PRO A 220 -6.71 2.51 36.90
N GLN A 221 -6.99 1.75 35.83
CA GLN A 221 -5.99 1.09 35.00
C GLN A 221 -5.68 1.99 33.82
N ILE A 222 -4.40 2.37 33.65
CA ILE A 222 -3.99 3.29 32.61
C ILE A 222 -3.38 2.49 31.45
N ALA A 223 -3.88 2.72 30.24
CA ALA A 223 -3.39 2.13 29.01
C ALA A 223 -3.33 3.16 27.88
N LYS A 224 -2.48 2.90 26.90
CA LYS A 224 -2.47 3.68 25.65
C LYS A 224 -3.35 2.98 24.61
N VAL A 225 -4.43 3.65 24.21
CA VAL A 225 -5.40 3.15 23.23
C VAL A 225 -5.38 4.08 22.01
N ASN A 226 -4.90 3.58 20.88
CA ASN A 226 -4.65 4.40 19.69
C ASN A 226 -3.68 5.56 19.99
N ARG A 227 -4.15 6.81 19.86
CA ARG A 227 -3.39 8.03 20.15
C ARG A 227 -3.79 8.69 21.47
N LEU A 228 -4.63 8.04 22.27
CA LEU A 228 -5.08 8.53 23.56
C LEU A 228 -4.40 7.75 24.70
N VAL A 229 -4.18 8.43 25.79
CA VAL A 229 -3.92 7.80 27.08
C VAL A 229 -5.27 7.72 27.79
N MET A 230 -5.67 6.53 28.22
CA MET A 230 -6.97 6.27 28.82
C MET A 230 -6.80 5.62 30.18
N ALA A 231 -7.64 5.99 31.11
CA ALA A 231 -7.78 5.34 32.41
C ALA A 231 -9.19 4.70 32.51
N THR A 232 -9.22 3.43 32.86
CA THR A 232 -10.45 2.64 32.98
C THR A 232 -10.63 2.17 34.42
N TRP A 233 -11.81 2.38 35.00
CA TRP A 233 -12.18 1.89 36.35
C TRP A 233 -13.68 1.69 36.45
N VAL A 234 -14.09 1.00 37.50
CA VAL A 234 -15.51 0.79 37.80
C VAL A 234 -15.82 1.39 39.15
N GLU A 235 -16.91 2.14 39.24
CA GLU A 235 -17.42 2.71 40.48
C GLU A 235 -18.95 2.72 40.45
N ASN A 236 -19.60 2.31 41.55
CA ASN A 236 -21.06 2.28 41.71
C ASN A 236 -21.79 1.59 40.55
N GLY A 237 -21.23 0.49 39.99
CA GLY A 237 -21.82 -0.26 38.89
C GLY A 237 -21.74 0.44 37.52
N LYS A 238 -20.97 1.52 37.41
CA LYS A 238 -20.65 2.19 36.16
C LYS A 238 -19.20 1.95 35.77
N LEU A 239 -18.98 1.75 34.47
CA LEU A 239 -17.68 1.71 33.85
C LEU A 239 -17.32 3.12 33.37
N TYR A 240 -16.18 3.59 33.83
CA TYR A 240 -15.62 4.89 33.49
C TYR A 240 -14.39 4.70 32.57
N LEU A 241 -14.31 5.49 31.52
CA LEU A 241 -13.13 5.65 30.72
C LEU A 241 -12.81 7.14 30.63
N LEU A 242 -11.68 7.54 31.16
CA LEU A 242 -11.19 8.92 31.06
C LEU A 242 -10.05 8.91 30.05
N GLY A 243 -10.18 9.62 28.93
CA GLY A 243 -9.20 9.68 27.85
C GLY A 243 -8.69 11.08 27.58
N THR A 244 -7.40 11.21 27.29
CA THR A 244 -6.81 12.47 26.86
C THR A 244 -5.86 12.27 25.67
N SER A 245 -5.72 13.30 24.84
CA SER A 245 -4.70 13.37 23.79
C SER A 245 -3.34 13.84 24.30
N ALA A 246 -3.26 14.25 25.58
CA ALA A 246 -2.05 14.64 26.27
C ALA A 246 -1.33 13.42 26.88
N ASP A 247 -0.24 13.67 27.59
CA ASP A 247 0.55 12.63 28.26
C ASP A 247 -0.14 12.07 29.50
N GLU A 248 0.29 10.89 29.94
CA GLU A 248 -0.20 10.23 31.14
C GLU A 248 -0.13 11.10 32.41
N SER A 249 0.92 11.92 32.52
CA SER A 249 1.08 12.87 33.63
C SER A 249 -0.05 13.91 33.76
N VAL A 250 -0.70 14.21 32.63
CA VAL A 250 -1.88 15.09 32.57
C VAL A 250 -3.11 14.32 33.00
N LEU A 251 -3.31 13.08 32.50
CA LEU A 251 -4.42 12.23 32.83
C LEU A 251 -4.50 11.98 34.37
N ARG A 252 -3.36 11.65 34.98
CA ARG A 252 -3.26 11.38 36.45
C ARG A 252 -3.67 12.55 37.31
N LYS A 253 -3.68 13.79 36.81
CA LYS A 253 -4.18 14.96 37.55
C LYS A 253 -5.70 15.00 37.72
N PHE A 254 -6.41 14.24 36.91
CA PHE A 254 -7.86 14.21 36.84
C PHE A 254 -8.46 12.90 37.44
N LEU A 255 -7.62 11.95 37.82
CA LEU A 255 -7.98 10.76 38.56
C LEU A 255 -7.96 11.02 40.07
#